data_873df1cbf7ccb7c51ee3e49655827a0d
#
_entry.id   873df1cbf7ccb7c51ee3e49655827a0d
#
_cell.length_a   1.000
_cell.length_b   1.000
_cell.length_c   1.000
_cell.angle_alpha   90.00
_cell.angle_beta   90.00
_cell.angle_gamma   90.00
#
_symmetry.space_group_name_H-M   'P 1'
#
loop_
_entity.id
_entity.type
_entity.pdbx_description
1 polymer ?
#
loop_
_entity_poly.entity_id
_entity_poly.type
_entity_poly.pdbx_seq_one_letter_code
_entity_poly.pdbx_strand_id
1 'polypeptide(L)'
;MSEHSDLPGAAGQARARERPNVGDWARPPRIGTGLAGQVRDAVVDLPWYLVTPLLRHWHLSWGATPAEVAAEMPGDHLLPRAQYRTTRAITIDATPAEVWPWLVQVGYRRAGWYAGDLLDNFARPSVRRIVPELQDLRVGQWLSMVPRPSERTAFLVDSFAEPSWLLWRTPNRTWAWRLVPLAGGRTRLITRMKTVYEWRRPLAPVTVVLMECADYPMMRRMLRGIRDRAEAEQPARDQTVDGRNP
;
A
#
# COMPACT_ATOMS: atom_id res chain seq x y z
N MET A 1 -24.57 -43.67 33.39
CA MET A 1 -24.15 -43.56 32.01
C MET A 1 -24.30 -42.08 31.65
N SER A 2 -23.27 -41.32 31.85
CA SER A 2 -23.22 -39.88 31.54
C SER A 2 -21.91 -39.64 30.81
N GLU A 3 -22.00 -39.47 29.49
CA GLU A 3 -20.87 -39.10 28.65
C GLU A 3 -20.55 -37.61 28.86
N HIS A 4 -19.40 -37.38 29.43
CA HIS A 4 -18.79 -36.06 29.43
C HIS A 4 -18.07 -35.84 28.12
N SER A 5 -18.60 -34.94 27.32
CA SER A 5 -18.01 -34.44 26.08
C SER A 5 -16.89 -33.45 26.41
N ASP A 6 -15.65 -33.89 26.30
CA ASP A 6 -14.47 -33.06 26.39
C ASP A 6 -14.35 -32.18 25.14
N LEU A 7 -14.52 -30.88 25.33
CA LEU A 7 -14.15 -29.89 24.32
C LEU A 7 -12.62 -29.66 24.41
N PRO A 8 -11.88 -29.71 23.29
CA PRO A 8 -10.45 -29.42 23.32
C PRO A 8 -10.23 -27.95 23.58
N GLY A 9 -9.53 -27.67 24.70
CA GLY A 9 -9.12 -26.35 25.10
C GLY A 9 -8.29 -25.65 24.01
N ALA A 10 -8.74 -24.51 23.58
CA ALA A 10 -7.99 -23.58 22.75
C ALA A 10 -6.79 -23.04 23.54
N ALA A 11 -5.69 -23.77 23.54
CA ALA A 11 -4.40 -23.27 23.96
C ALA A 11 -3.92 -22.25 22.92
N GLY A 12 -4.33 -20.99 23.10
CA GLY A 12 -3.81 -19.85 22.37
C GLY A 12 -2.32 -19.72 22.68
N GLN A 13 -1.48 -20.35 21.87
CA GLN A 13 -0.06 -20.07 21.84
C GLN A 13 0.11 -18.60 21.45
N ALA A 14 0.40 -17.75 22.43
CA ALA A 14 0.94 -16.42 22.19
C ALA A 14 2.30 -16.59 21.49
N ARG A 15 2.28 -16.63 20.14
CA ARG A 15 3.49 -16.55 19.32
C ARG A 15 4.20 -15.27 19.73
N ALA A 16 5.41 -15.42 20.24
CA ALA A 16 6.33 -14.33 20.51
C ALA A 16 6.32 -13.42 19.29
N ARG A 17 5.99 -12.14 19.49
CA ARG A 17 6.00 -11.12 18.43
C ARG A 17 7.44 -10.97 17.98
N GLU A 18 7.80 -11.65 16.89
CA GLU A 18 9.09 -11.42 16.24
C GLU A 18 9.22 -9.95 15.92
N ARG A 19 10.32 -9.36 16.36
CA ARG A 19 10.66 -7.99 15.97
C ARG A 19 10.82 -7.95 14.46
N PRO A 20 10.47 -6.83 13.79
CA PRO A 20 10.58 -6.72 12.34
C PRO A 20 12.03 -7.06 11.92
N ASN A 21 12.21 -8.24 11.36
CA ASN A 21 13.50 -8.63 10.79
C ASN A 21 13.67 -7.88 9.47
N VAL A 22 14.43 -6.81 9.50
CA VAL A 22 14.81 -6.05 8.31
C VAL A 22 15.98 -6.80 7.68
N GLY A 23 15.68 -7.89 6.97
CA GLY A 23 16.65 -8.61 6.17
C GLY A 23 17.38 -7.65 5.23
N ASP A 24 18.66 -7.94 4.98
CA ASP A 24 19.52 -7.17 4.07
C ASP A 24 19.17 -7.57 2.63
N TRP A 25 17.95 -7.22 2.20
CA TRP A 25 17.46 -7.53 0.85
C TRP A 25 18.35 -6.85 -0.18
N ALA A 26 18.75 -7.63 -1.13
CA ALA A 26 19.69 -7.33 -2.19
C ALA A 26 19.69 -5.86 -2.61
N ARG A 27 20.87 -5.27 -2.71
CA ARG A 27 21.06 -3.90 -3.18
C ARG A 27 20.23 -3.70 -4.45
N PRO A 28 19.21 -2.82 -4.45
CA PRO A 28 18.43 -2.61 -5.65
C PRO A 28 19.38 -2.20 -6.80
N PRO A 29 19.14 -2.67 -8.02
CA PRO A 29 19.90 -2.23 -9.16
C PRO A 29 19.86 -0.70 -9.24
N ARG A 30 20.99 -0.07 -9.56
CA ARG A 30 21.15 1.39 -9.66
C ARG A 30 20.39 1.98 -10.86
N ILE A 31 19.08 1.75 -10.94
CA ILE A 31 18.21 2.28 -11.99
C ILE A 31 17.10 3.07 -11.31
N GLY A 32 17.47 4.21 -10.75
CA GLY A 32 16.55 5.24 -10.27
C GLY A 32 16.83 6.55 -11.01
N THR A 33 15.87 7.45 -11.01
CA THR A 33 16.14 8.84 -11.37
C THR A 33 17.30 9.32 -10.52
N GLY A 34 18.33 9.91 -11.12
CA GLY A 34 19.47 10.47 -10.37
C GLY A 34 18.98 11.47 -9.32
N LEU A 35 19.82 11.82 -8.33
CA LEU A 35 19.46 12.74 -7.25
C LEU A 35 18.77 14.01 -7.78
N ALA A 36 19.24 14.55 -8.91
CA ALA A 36 18.62 15.70 -9.58
C ALA A 36 17.16 15.44 -9.99
N GLY A 37 16.83 14.26 -10.50
CA GLY A 37 15.46 13.87 -10.83
C GLY A 37 14.57 13.74 -9.59
N GLN A 38 15.09 13.18 -8.52
CA GLN A 38 14.38 13.05 -7.23
C GLN A 38 14.11 14.42 -6.59
N VAL A 39 15.08 15.33 -6.65
CA VAL A 39 14.92 16.73 -6.18
C VAL A 39 13.87 17.44 -7.03
N ARG A 40 13.96 17.37 -8.36
CA ARG A 40 12.96 17.94 -9.26
C ARG A 40 11.56 17.44 -8.90
N ASP A 41 11.39 16.16 -8.69
CA ASP A 41 10.10 15.55 -8.36
C ASP A 41 9.57 16.03 -7.01
N ALA A 42 10.43 16.21 -6.01
CA ALA A 42 10.06 16.79 -4.72
C ALA A 42 9.62 18.27 -4.86
N VAL A 43 10.32 19.04 -5.68
CA VAL A 43 9.99 20.47 -5.96
C VAL A 43 8.64 20.57 -6.71
N VAL A 44 8.39 19.71 -7.70
CA VAL A 44 7.12 19.71 -8.43
C VAL A 44 5.94 19.36 -7.53
N ASP A 45 6.15 18.56 -6.49
CA ASP A 45 5.07 18.19 -5.56
C ASP A 45 4.89 19.21 -4.42
N LEU A 46 5.86 20.10 -4.18
CA LEU A 46 5.79 21.05 -3.06
C LEU A 46 4.46 21.84 -2.99
N PRO A 47 3.90 22.35 -4.11
CA PRO A 47 2.60 23.00 -4.07
C PRO A 47 1.48 22.10 -3.54
N TRP A 48 1.52 20.80 -3.87
CA TRP A 48 0.52 19.85 -3.40
C TRP A 48 0.58 19.66 -1.89
N TYR A 49 1.76 19.61 -1.29
CA TYR A 49 1.89 19.54 0.17
C TYR A 49 1.27 20.74 0.89
N LEU A 50 1.36 21.92 0.28
CA LEU A 50 0.83 23.17 0.86
C LEU A 50 -0.68 23.32 0.66
N VAL A 51 -1.22 22.88 -0.50
CA VAL A 51 -2.63 23.06 -0.86
C VAL A 51 -3.52 21.91 -0.35
N THR A 52 -2.96 20.74 -0.08
CA THR A 52 -3.71 19.56 0.33
C THR A 52 -4.69 19.80 1.50
N PRO A 53 -4.31 20.48 2.60
CA PRO A 53 -5.26 20.74 3.68
C PRO A 53 -6.49 21.55 3.26
N LEU A 54 -6.33 22.49 2.31
CA LEU A 54 -7.42 23.33 1.80
C LEU A 54 -8.40 22.52 0.93
N LEU A 55 -7.92 21.46 0.29
CA LEU A 55 -8.70 20.57 -0.58
C LEU A 55 -9.07 19.26 0.11
N ARG A 56 -9.24 19.28 1.44
CA ARG A 56 -9.39 18.08 2.26
C ARG A 56 -10.45 17.11 1.74
N HIS A 57 -11.65 17.57 1.43
CA HIS A 57 -12.72 16.71 0.93
C HIS A 57 -12.36 15.99 -0.37
N TRP A 58 -11.70 16.68 -1.28
CA TRP A 58 -11.30 16.14 -2.57
C TRP A 58 -10.16 15.14 -2.43
N HIS A 59 -9.11 15.45 -1.68
CA HIS A 59 -7.94 14.55 -1.57
C HIS A 59 -8.21 13.29 -0.75
N LEU A 60 -9.19 13.31 0.16
CA LEU A 60 -9.57 12.13 0.93
C LEU A 60 -10.23 11.05 0.05
N SER A 61 -10.85 11.45 -1.06
CA SER A 61 -11.56 10.56 -1.99
C SER A 61 -11.02 10.60 -3.43
N TRP A 62 -9.78 11.06 -3.61
CA TRP A 62 -9.20 11.23 -4.93
C TRP A 62 -9.29 9.96 -5.79
N GLY A 63 -9.90 10.11 -6.98
CA GLY A 63 -10.08 9.04 -7.95
C GLY A 63 -11.15 8.00 -7.58
N ALA A 64 -11.68 7.99 -6.35
CA ALA A 64 -12.73 7.08 -5.94
C ALA A 64 -14.12 7.65 -6.25
N THR A 65 -15.05 6.77 -6.61
CA THR A 65 -16.47 7.12 -6.75
C THR A 65 -17.17 7.21 -5.38
N PRO A 66 -18.30 7.90 -5.27
CA PRO A 66 -19.09 7.91 -4.02
C PRO A 66 -19.48 6.51 -3.55
N ALA A 67 -19.78 5.60 -4.46
CA ALA A 67 -20.09 4.20 -4.14
C ALA A 67 -18.88 3.46 -3.53
N GLU A 68 -17.67 3.67 -4.07
CA GLU A 68 -16.43 3.09 -3.53
C GLU A 68 -16.09 3.68 -2.15
N VAL A 69 -16.38 4.96 -1.92
CA VAL A 69 -16.19 5.60 -0.61
C VAL A 69 -17.16 5.05 0.42
N ALA A 70 -18.41 4.75 0.03
CA ALA A 70 -19.43 4.20 0.91
C ALA A 70 -19.30 2.69 1.14
N ALA A 71 -18.74 1.96 0.16
CA ALA A 71 -18.59 0.50 0.25
C ALA A 71 -17.72 0.08 1.43
N GLU A 72 -18.03 -1.09 1.99
CA GLU A 72 -17.22 -1.70 3.03
C GLU A 72 -15.88 -2.19 2.47
N MET A 73 -14.81 -2.00 3.25
CA MET A 73 -13.45 -2.44 2.92
C MET A 73 -12.89 -3.34 4.03
N PRO A 74 -11.98 -4.26 3.70
CA PRO A 74 -11.31 -5.09 4.69
C PRO A 74 -10.77 -4.26 5.86
N GLY A 75 -11.04 -4.69 7.09
CA GLY A 75 -10.56 -4.02 8.30
C GLY A 75 -11.32 -2.75 8.72
N ASP A 76 -12.42 -2.38 8.07
CA ASP A 76 -13.22 -1.20 8.45
C ASP A 76 -13.74 -1.28 9.90
N HIS A 77 -14.05 -2.49 10.37
CA HIS A 77 -14.51 -2.75 11.75
C HIS A 77 -13.41 -2.56 12.81
N LEU A 78 -12.11 -2.66 12.44
CA LEU A 78 -11.00 -2.58 13.40
C LEU A 78 -10.83 -1.19 14.00
N LEU A 79 -11.14 -0.13 13.24
CA LEU A 79 -11.02 1.26 13.68
C LEU A 79 -12.31 2.04 13.39
N PRO A 80 -13.41 1.78 14.11
CA PRO A 80 -14.72 2.40 13.82
C PRO A 80 -14.73 3.92 14.06
N ARG A 81 -13.85 4.43 14.94
CA ARG A 81 -13.78 5.85 15.34
C ARG A 81 -12.52 6.54 14.81
N ALA A 82 -12.05 6.18 13.62
CA ALA A 82 -10.92 6.84 13.00
C ALA A 82 -11.25 8.31 12.66
N GLN A 83 -10.38 9.23 13.06
CA GLN A 83 -10.51 10.66 12.74
C GLN A 83 -10.03 10.97 11.32
N TYR A 84 -9.10 10.17 10.79
CA TYR A 84 -8.64 10.26 9.42
C TYR A 84 -9.09 9.01 8.65
N ARG A 85 -9.84 9.22 7.57
CA ARG A 85 -10.28 8.14 6.66
C ARG A 85 -10.15 8.61 5.23
N THR A 86 -9.41 7.86 4.43
CA THR A 86 -9.31 8.11 2.99
C THR A 86 -9.81 6.90 2.22
N THR A 87 -10.37 7.14 1.05
CA THR A 87 -10.65 6.09 0.05
C THR A 87 -10.23 6.63 -1.30
N ARG A 88 -9.18 6.05 -1.89
CA ARG A 88 -8.64 6.51 -3.17
C ARG A 88 -8.61 5.35 -4.15
N ALA A 89 -8.69 5.66 -5.44
CA ALA A 89 -8.71 4.62 -6.44
C ALA A 89 -8.08 5.07 -7.75
N ILE A 90 -7.58 4.09 -8.50
CA ILE A 90 -7.06 4.26 -9.86
C ILE A 90 -7.45 3.04 -10.70
N THR A 91 -7.65 3.25 -12.00
CA THR A 91 -7.80 2.15 -12.95
C THR A 91 -6.43 1.85 -13.57
N ILE A 92 -6.13 0.58 -13.72
CA ILE A 92 -4.86 0.04 -14.23
C ILE A 92 -5.19 -0.88 -15.39
N ASP A 93 -4.53 -0.72 -16.52
CA ASP A 93 -4.69 -1.56 -17.72
C ASP A 93 -3.89 -2.86 -17.58
N ALA A 94 -4.09 -3.56 -16.47
CA ALA A 94 -3.52 -4.86 -16.13
C ALA A 94 -4.51 -5.65 -15.28
N THR A 95 -4.47 -6.98 -15.34
CA THR A 95 -5.32 -7.86 -14.53
C THR A 95 -4.94 -7.81 -13.05
N PRO A 96 -5.85 -8.19 -12.12
CA PRO A 96 -5.51 -8.28 -10.70
C PRO A 96 -4.28 -9.13 -10.41
N ALA A 97 -4.09 -10.23 -11.15
CA ALA A 97 -2.93 -11.11 -11.00
C ALA A 97 -1.61 -10.43 -11.41
N GLU A 98 -1.63 -9.52 -12.39
CA GLU A 98 -0.47 -8.74 -12.83
C GLU A 98 -0.19 -7.55 -11.88
N VAL A 99 -1.21 -6.97 -11.25
CA VAL A 99 -1.06 -5.86 -10.29
C VAL A 99 -0.61 -6.35 -8.91
N TRP A 100 -1.08 -7.52 -8.48
CA TRP A 100 -0.85 -8.08 -7.15
C TRP A 100 0.63 -8.17 -6.76
N PRO A 101 1.55 -8.71 -7.59
CA PRO A 101 2.96 -8.80 -7.26
C PRO A 101 3.60 -7.45 -6.92
N TRP A 102 3.18 -6.38 -7.60
CA TRP A 102 3.66 -5.04 -7.32
C TRP A 102 3.22 -4.52 -5.97
N LEU A 103 2.01 -4.85 -5.55
CA LEU A 103 1.48 -4.48 -4.24
C LEU A 103 2.16 -5.24 -3.11
N VAL A 104 2.39 -6.54 -3.29
CA VAL A 104 2.98 -7.42 -2.27
C VAL A 104 4.41 -7.04 -1.93
N GLN A 105 5.21 -6.62 -2.89
CA GLN A 105 6.64 -6.38 -2.69
C GLN A 105 6.98 -5.00 -2.12
N VAL A 106 6.02 -4.08 -1.92
CA VAL A 106 6.29 -2.72 -1.40
C VAL A 106 6.91 -2.75 0.00
N GLY A 107 7.57 -1.66 0.36
CA GLY A 107 8.12 -1.44 1.70
C GLY A 107 9.56 -0.96 1.68
N TYR A 108 9.97 -0.30 2.79
CA TYR A 108 11.34 0.12 2.99
C TYR A 108 12.28 -1.09 3.07
N ARG A 109 13.40 -1.05 2.35
CA ARG A 109 14.34 -2.17 2.15
C ARG A 109 13.73 -3.40 1.46
N ARG A 110 12.56 -3.25 0.88
CA ARG A 110 11.96 -4.17 -0.09
C ARG A 110 12.02 -3.52 -1.48
N ALA A 111 10.93 -3.52 -2.24
CA ALA A 111 10.88 -2.89 -3.56
C ALA A 111 10.75 -1.36 -3.54
N GLY A 112 10.67 -0.73 -2.37
CA GLY A 112 10.34 0.69 -2.20
C GLY A 112 8.83 0.94 -2.16
N TRP A 113 8.43 2.21 -2.05
CA TRP A 113 7.02 2.60 -1.94
C TRP A 113 6.44 3.13 -3.25
N TYR A 114 7.26 3.23 -4.31
CA TYR A 114 6.89 3.72 -5.64
C TYR A 114 6.34 5.15 -5.66
N ALA A 115 6.51 5.91 -4.60
CA ALA A 115 6.02 7.26 -4.46
C ALA A 115 7.14 8.28 -4.72
N GLY A 116 7.92 8.64 -3.74
CA GLY A 116 9.03 9.59 -3.88
C GLY A 116 10.29 9.02 -3.25
N ASP A 117 11.19 8.43 -4.04
CA ASP A 117 12.36 7.74 -3.54
C ASP A 117 13.21 8.57 -2.55
N LEU A 118 13.21 9.91 -2.72
CA LEU A 118 13.91 10.81 -1.82
C LEU A 118 13.30 10.81 -0.41
N LEU A 119 11.98 10.96 -0.32
CA LEU A 119 11.27 11.13 0.95
C LEU A 119 10.80 9.80 1.55
N ASP A 120 10.24 8.91 0.72
CA ASP A 120 9.58 7.69 1.18
C ASP A 120 10.52 6.51 1.30
N ASN A 121 11.62 6.52 0.53
CA ASN A 121 12.57 5.42 0.47
C ASN A 121 13.99 5.84 0.86
N PHE A 122 14.14 6.99 1.52
CA PHE A 122 15.42 7.52 2.00
C PHE A 122 16.48 7.57 0.88
N ALA A 123 16.09 8.17 -0.25
CA ALA A 123 16.87 8.30 -1.48
C ALA A 123 17.31 6.97 -2.13
N ARG A 124 16.71 5.82 -1.75
CA ARG A 124 16.92 4.53 -2.40
C ARG A 124 15.95 4.41 -3.58
N PRO A 125 16.44 4.05 -4.78
CA PRO A 125 15.54 3.84 -5.91
C PRO A 125 14.57 2.69 -5.68
N SER A 126 13.28 2.92 -6.00
CA SER A 126 12.29 1.86 -6.01
C SER A 126 12.52 0.90 -7.19
N VAL A 127 12.31 -0.38 -6.96
CA VAL A 127 12.53 -1.45 -7.94
C VAL A 127 11.53 -1.32 -9.10
N ARG A 128 11.98 -1.67 -10.33
CA ARG A 128 11.18 -1.62 -11.56
C ARG A 128 10.93 -3.02 -12.17
N ARG A 129 11.05 -4.06 -11.37
CA ARG A 129 10.77 -5.45 -11.76
C ARG A 129 10.13 -6.19 -10.60
N ILE A 130 9.46 -7.28 -10.89
CA ILE A 130 9.02 -8.21 -9.86
C ILE A 130 10.26 -8.90 -9.27
N VAL A 131 10.31 -8.96 -7.94
CA VAL A 131 11.38 -9.60 -7.16
C VAL A 131 10.79 -10.87 -6.58
N PRO A 132 11.17 -12.07 -7.08
CA PRO A 132 10.57 -13.34 -6.66
C PRO A 132 10.66 -13.58 -5.16
N GLU A 133 11.77 -13.18 -4.54
CA GLU A 133 12.05 -13.35 -3.10
C GLU A 133 11.11 -12.50 -2.21
N LEU A 134 10.40 -11.54 -2.81
CA LEU A 134 9.46 -10.67 -2.10
C LEU A 134 7.99 -11.08 -2.30
N GLN A 135 7.73 -12.15 -3.06
CA GLN A 135 6.36 -12.56 -3.38
C GLN A 135 5.72 -13.46 -2.33
N ASP A 136 6.52 -14.07 -1.45
CA ASP A 136 6.00 -14.88 -0.35
C ASP A 136 5.42 -13.98 0.76
N LEU A 137 4.13 -13.60 0.59
CA LEU A 137 3.41 -12.80 1.57
C LEU A 137 2.83 -13.70 2.66
N ARG A 138 3.01 -13.32 3.93
CA ARG A 138 2.52 -14.09 5.08
C ARG A 138 1.79 -13.20 6.07
N VAL A 139 0.68 -13.70 6.62
CA VAL A 139 0.03 -13.06 7.77
C VAL A 139 1.01 -13.02 8.95
N GLY A 140 1.08 -11.87 9.60
CA GLY A 140 2.06 -11.63 10.67
C GLY A 140 3.40 -11.08 10.19
N GLN A 141 3.62 -10.96 8.88
CA GLN A 141 4.82 -10.34 8.32
C GLN A 141 4.82 -8.83 8.55
N TRP A 142 6.00 -8.28 8.88
CA TRP A 142 6.19 -6.86 9.06
C TRP A 142 6.71 -6.18 7.79
N LEU A 143 6.09 -5.06 7.43
CA LEU A 143 6.47 -4.17 6.33
C LEU A 143 6.96 -2.85 6.92
N SER A 144 8.27 -2.66 6.92
CA SER A 144 8.86 -1.45 7.50
C SER A 144 8.60 -0.21 6.63
N MET A 145 8.30 0.92 7.29
CA MET A 145 8.20 2.23 6.64
C MET A 145 9.50 3.05 6.78
N VAL A 146 10.36 2.70 7.74
CA VAL A 146 11.52 3.52 8.14
C VAL A 146 12.74 2.64 8.47
N PRO A 147 13.97 3.22 8.52
CA PRO A 147 15.19 2.47 8.80
C PRO A 147 15.22 1.76 10.16
N ARG A 148 14.57 2.34 11.17
CA ARG A 148 14.45 1.76 12.52
C ARG A 148 12.98 1.51 12.82
N PRO A 149 12.45 0.35 12.42
CA PRO A 149 11.04 0.05 12.57
C PRO A 149 10.62 -0.15 14.02
N SER A 150 9.38 0.19 14.29
CA SER A 150 8.65 -0.11 15.51
C SER A 150 7.25 -0.60 15.13
N GLU A 151 6.46 -1.10 16.05
CA GLU A 151 5.06 -1.49 15.81
C GLU A 151 4.19 -0.37 15.20
N ARG A 152 4.62 0.90 15.29
CA ARG A 152 3.92 2.08 14.73
C ARG A 152 4.46 2.53 13.39
N THR A 153 5.69 2.19 13.11
CA THR A 153 6.40 2.58 11.88
C THR A 153 6.71 1.38 10.99
N ALA A 154 6.03 0.27 11.25
CA ALA A 154 5.96 -0.88 10.37
C ALA A 154 4.52 -1.39 10.34
N PHE A 155 4.02 -1.71 9.16
CA PHE A 155 2.73 -2.36 9.01
C PHE A 155 2.86 -3.87 9.24
N LEU A 156 1.90 -4.44 9.96
CA LEU A 156 1.71 -5.88 10.03
C LEU A 156 0.76 -6.30 8.91
N VAL A 157 1.10 -7.32 8.15
CA VAL A 157 0.16 -8.01 7.27
C VAL A 157 -0.86 -8.71 8.15
N ASP A 158 -2.08 -8.19 8.17
CA ASP A 158 -3.15 -8.72 9.02
C ASP A 158 -3.85 -9.90 8.35
N SER A 159 -4.30 -9.70 7.13
CA SER A 159 -5.03 -10.69 6.35
C SER A 159 -5.03 -10.33 4.87
N PHE A 160 -5.29 -11.30 4.01
CA PHE A 160 -5.41 -11.09 2.57
C PHE A 160 -6.13 -12.24 1.87
N ALA A 161 -6.63 -11.96 0.67
CA ALA A 161 -7.08 -12.97 -0.31
C ALA A 161 -6.50 -12.60 -1.67
N GLU A 162 -5.51 -13.34 -2.11
CA GLU A 162 -4.84 -13.16 -3.40
C GLU A 162 -5.77 -13.49 -4.57
N PRO A 163 -5.77 -12.72 -5.66
CA PRO A 163 -5.19 -11.38 -5.85
C PRO A 163 -6.20 -10.26 -5.55
N SER A 164 -7.19 -10.51 -4.68
CA SER A 164 -8.39 -9.68 -4.56
C SER A 164 -8.26 -8.54 -3.55
N TRP A 165 -7.63 -8.80 -2.41
CA TRP A 165 -7.49 -7.77 -1.38
C TRP A 165 -6.37 -8.07 -0.37
N LEU A 166 -5.89 -7.01 0.28
CA LEU A 166 -4.83 -7.06 1.28
C LEU A 166 -5.11 -6.04 2.39
N LEU A 167 -4.91 -6.42 3.64
CA LEU A 167 -5.04 -5.57 4.81
C LEU A 167 -3.73 -5.50 5.58
N TRP A 168 -3.24 -4.29 5.76
CA TRP A 168 -2.13 -3.97 6.65
C TRP A 168 -2.63 -3.19 7.85
N ARG A 169 -2.01 -3.38 9.00
CA ARG A 169 -2.36 -2.61 10.20
C ARG A 169 -1.15 -2.24 11.05
N THR A 170 -1.34 -1.20 11.85
CA THR A 170 -0.56 -0.85 13.03
C THR A 170 -1.53 -0.75 14.22
N PRO A 171 -1.08 -0.51 15.46
CA PRO A 171 -2.00 -0.35 16.60
C PRO A 171 -3.08 0.73 16.43
N ASN A 172 -2.80 1.77 15.63
CA ASN A 172 -3.70 2.92 15.45
C ASN A 172 -4.02 3.25 13.99
N ARG A 173 -3.69 2.34 13.07
CA ARG A 173 -3.92 2.55 11.63
C ARG A 173 -4.27 1.24 10.93
N THR A 174 -5.19 1.31 9.97
CA THR A 174 -5.42 0.25 8.98
C THR A 174 -5.18 0.78 7.58
N TRP A 175 -4.69 -0.08 6.70
CA TRP A 175 -4.48 0.24 5.30
C TRP A 175 -4.93 -0.95 4.45
N ALA A 176 -6.10 -0.79 3.85
CA ALA A 176 -6.74 -1.81 3.04
C ALA A 176 -6.54 -1.52 1.55
N TRP A 177 -6.40 -2.59 0.79
CA TRP A 177 -6.29 -2.61 -0.66
C TRP A 177 -7.31 -3.58 -1.22
N ARG A 178 -7.99 -3.19 -2.30
CA ARG A 178 -8.92 -4.05 -3.04
C ARG A 178 -8.65 -3.93 -4.52
N LEU A 179 -8.54 -5.07 -5.18
CA LEU A 179 -8.36 -5.18 -6.62
C LEU A 179 -9.65 -5.74 -7.21
N VAL A 180 -10.36 -4.92 -7.97
CA VAL A 180 -11.64 -5.30 -8.59
C VAL A 180 -11.38 -5.49 -10.08
N PRO A 181 -11.62 -6.70 -10.63
CA PRO A 181 -11.46 -6.92 -12.07
C PRO A 181 -12.50 -6.11 -12.85
N LEU A 182 -12.06 -5.51 -13.95
CA LEU A 182 -12.89 -4.80 -14.90
C LEU A 182 -12.83 -5.48 -16.26
N ALA A 183 -13.82 -5.17 -17.11
CA ALA A 183 -13.83 -5.64 -18.51
C ALA A 183 -12.55 -5.20 -19.22
N GLY A 184 -12.10 -6.01 -20.19
CA GLY A 184 -10.88 -5.75 -20.99
C GLY A 184 -9.58 -6.04 -20.26
N GLY A 185 -9.58 -6.91 -19.23
CA GLY A 185 -8.36 -7.30 -18.50
C GLY A 185 -7.76 -6.17 -17.67
N ARG A 186 -8.59 -5.26 -17.19
CA ARG A 186 -8.19 -4.13 -16.34
C ARG A 186 -8.49 -4.36 -14.87
N THR A 187 -7.87 -3.58 -14.02
CA THR A 187 -8.09 -3.62 -12.57
C THR A 187 -8.48 -2.24 -12.03
N ARG A 188 -9.51 -2.21 -11.21
CA ARG A 188 -9.78 -1.08 -10.33
C ARG A 188 -9.07 -1.31 -9.00
N LEU A 189 -7.98 -0.58 -8.75
CA LEU A 189 -7.25 -0.60 -7.49
C LEU A 189 -7.82 0.45 -6.56
N ILE A 190 -8.41 0.00 -5.46
CA ILE A 190 -9.01 0.84 -4.43
C ILE A 190 -8.20 0.68 -3.15
N THR A 191 -7.86 1.79 -2.51
CA THR A 191 -7.17 1.77 -1.22
C THR A 191 -7.90 2.61 -0.20
N ARG A 192 -7.97 2.12 1.03
CA ARG A 192 -8.53 2.85 2.19
C ARG A 192 -7.56 2.84 3.34
N MET A 193 -7.23 4.05 3.83
CA MET A 193 -6.48 4.21 5.06
C MET A 193 -7.36 4.80 6.14
N LYS A 194 -7.28 4.25 7.34
CA LYS A 194 -7.93 4.79 8.54
C LYS A 194 -6.88 4.99 9.62
N THR A 195 -6.92 6.12 10.31
CA THR A 195 -5.97 6.45 11.38
C THR A 195 -6.71 7.03 12.58
N VAL A 196 -6.38 6.54 13.77
CA VAL A 196 -6.79 7.13 15.05
C VAL A 196 -5.63 7.99 15.55
N TYR A 197 -5.91 9.28 15.80
CA TYR A 197 -4.94 10.21 16.36
C TYR A 197 -4.82 9.99 17.87
N GLU A 198 -3.61 9.71 18.33
CA GLU A 198 -3.31 9.48 19.75
C GLU A 198 -2.96 10.81 20.44
N TRP A 199 -3.93 11.68 20.66
CA TRP A 199 -3.76 13.06 21.17
C TRP A 199 -2.96 13.17 22.46
N ARG A 200 -2.89 12.11 23.27
CA ARG A 200 -2.08 12.07 24.51
C ARG A 200 -0.57 11.93 24.25
N ARG A 201 -0.16 11.76 22.99
CA ARG A 201 1.25 11.61 22.63
C ARG A 201 1.84 12.93 22.16
N PRO A 202 3.11 13.23 22.51
CA PRO A 202 3.75 14.48 22.14
C PRO A 202 3.90 14.65 20.62
N LEU A 203 3.98 13.54 19.87
CA LEU A 203 4.08 13.55 18.41
C LEU A 203 2.73 13.51 17.67
N ALA A 204 1.60 13.59 18.36
CA ALA A 204 0.28 13.60 17.72
C ALA A 204 0.14 14.73 16.69
N PRO A 205 0.54 16.01 16.96
CA PRO A 205 0.47 17.08 15.97
C PRO A 205 1.27 16.76 14.69
N VAL A 206 2.44 16.15 14.83
CA VAL A 206 3.27 15.73 13.67
C VAL A 206 2.53 14.68 12.85
N THR A 207 1.88 13.70 13.50
CA THR A 207 1.09 12.69 12.79
C THR A 207 -0.08 13.32 12.04
N VAL A 208 -0.76 14.29 12.64
CA VAL A 208 -1.87 15.03 11.97
C VAL A 208 -1.35 15.76 10.74
N VAL A 209 -0.26 16.53 10.88
CA VAL A 209 0.34 17.25 9.74
C VAL A 209 0.75 16.29 8.62
N LEU A 210 1.39 15.18 8.95
CA LEU A 210 1.76 14.17 7.95
C LEU A 210 0.55 13.60 7.24
N MET A 211 -0.54 13.29 7.95
CA MET A 211 -1.75 12.75 7.33
C MET A 211 -2.49 13.80 6.49
N GLU A 212 -2.59 15.02 6.96
CA GLU A 212 -3.36 16.06 6.26
C GLU A 212 -2.58 16.71 5.09
N CYS A 213 -1.25 16.75 5.13
CA CYS A 213 -0.45 17.42 4.12
C CYS A 213 0.30 16.46 3.19
N ALA A 214 0.91 15.40 3.74
CA ALA A 214 1.86 14.56 2.99
C ALA A 214 1.25 13.26 2.45
N ASP A 215 0.25 12.70 3.11
CA ASP A 215 -0.34 11.42 2.73
C ASP A 215 -0.93 11.44 1.30
N TYR A 216 -1.59 12.52 0.89
CA TYR A 216 -2.21 12.59 -0.43
C TYR A 216 -1.17 12.59 -1.58
N PRO A 217 -0.18 13.50 -1.61
CA PRO A 217 0.82 13.49 -2.68
C PRO A 217 1.57 12.17 -2.78
N MET A 218 1.94 11.59 -1.64
CA MET A 218 2.63 10.31 -1.56
C MET A 218 1.77 9.16 -2.09
N MET A 219 0.52 9.06 -1.64
CA MET A 219 -0.42 8.03 -2.12
C MET A 219 -0.73 8.15 -3.60
N ARG A 220 -0.94 9.38 -4.09
CA ARG A 220 -1.17 9.61 -5.52
C ARG A 220 0.00 9.12 -6.37
N ARG A 221 1.24 9.38 -5.93
CA ARG A 221 2.44 8.87 -6.60
C ARG A 221 2.55 7.35 -6.49
N MET A 222 2.31 6.78 -5.31
CA MET A 222 2.36 5.33 -5.12
C MET A 222 1.36 4.60 -6.03
N LEU A 223 0.11 5.06 -6.08
CA LEU A 223 -0.91 4.48 -6.95
C LEU A 223 -0.51 4.54 -8.43
N ARG A 224 0.01 5.69 -8.88
CA ARG A 224 0.55 5.83 -10.24
C ARG A 224 1.79 4.96 -10.45
N GLY A 225 2.68 4.90 -9.47
CA GLY A 225 3.88 4.06 -9.53
C GLY A 225 3.58 2.57 -9.62
N ILE A 226 2.50 2.08 -8.97
CA ILE A 226 2.00 0.71 -9.13
C ILE A 226 1.44 0.53 -10.54
N ARG A 227 0.58 1.46 -11.00
CA ARG A 227 0.01 1.43 -12.34
C ARG A 227 1.09 1.36 -13.41
N ASP A 228 2.00 2.33 -13.42
CA ASP A 228 3.02 2.48 -14.46
C ASP A 228 3.94 1.25 -14.55
N ARG A 229 4.15 0.54 -13.43
CA ARG A 229 4.92 -0.71 -13.38
C ARG A 229 4.14 -1.90 -13.89
N ALA A 230 2.88 -2.04 -13.45
CA ALA A 230 2.02 -3.14 -13.87
C ALA A 230 1.71 -3.09 -15.37
N GLU A 231 1.49 -1.89 -15.92
CA GLU A 231 1.24 -1.67 -17.34
C GLU A 231 2.51 -1.86 -18.18
N ALA A 232 3.70 -1.48 -17.69
CA ALA A 232 4.96 -1.63 -18.41
C ALA A 232 5.45 -3.09 -18.51
N GLU A 233 5.01 -3.99 -17.62
CA GLU A 233 5.41 -5.40 -17.63
C GLU A 233 4.55 -6.25 -18.58
N GLN A 234 3.49 -5.69 -19.14
CA GLN A 234 2.67 -6.40 -20.12
C GLN A 234 3.48 -6.62 -21.42
N PRO A 235 3.70 -7.87 -21.85
CA PRO A 235 4.15 -8.11 -23.22
C PRO A 235 3.10 -7.52 -24.16
N ALA A 236 3.54 -6.85 -25.23
CA ALA A 236 2.69 -6.19 -26.21
C ALA A 236 1.50 -7.09 -26.60
N ARG A 237 0.34 -6.87 -26.00
CA ARG A 237 -0.89 -7.64 -26.27
C ARG A 237 -1.47 -7.38 -27.66
N ASP A 238 -0.85 -6.54 -28.47
CA ASP A 238 -1.50 -5.94 -29.65
C ASP A 238 -0.76 -6.14 -30.97
N GLN A 239 -0.18 -7.33 -31.23
CA GLN A 239 0.32 -7.65 -32.59
C GLN A 239 -0.25 -8.93 -33.20
N THR A 240 -1.34 -9.49 -32.70
CA THR A 240 -1.91 -10.74 -33.26
C THR A 240 -3.36 -10.65 -33.74
N VAL A 241 -3.88 -9.49 -34.08
CA VAL A 241 -5.25 -9.37 -34.67
C VAL A 241 -5.26 -8.74 -36.04
N ASP A 242 -4.17 -8.67 -36.75
CA ASP A 242 -4.21 -8.28 -38.17
C ASP A 242 -3.49 -9.29 -39.10
N GLY A 243 -3.97 -10.51 -39.05
CA GLY A 243 -3.61 -11.60 -39.95
C GLY A 243 -4.85 -12.15 -40.68
N ARG A 244 -5.70 -11.30 -41.21
CA ARG A 244 -6.63 -11.73 -42.27
C ARG A 244 -5.96 -11.50 -43.61
N ASN A 245 -5.44 -12.57 -44.09
CA ASN A 245 -5.04 -12.73 -45.48
C ASN A 245 -6.27 -12.97 -46.38
N PRO A 246 -6.19 -12.56 -47.63
CA PRO A 246 -7.24 -12.51 -48.64
C PRO A 246 -7.79 -13.88 -49.05
#